data_d7314faf2a91dadcccc5393cc0d47de0
#
_entry.id   d7314faf2a91dadcccc5393cc0d47de0
#
_cell.length_a   1.000
_cell.length_b   1.000
_cell.length_c   1.000
_cell.angle_alpha   90.00
_cell.angle_beta   90.00
_cell.angle_gamma   90.00
#
_symmetry.space_group_name_H-M   'P 1'
#
loop_
_entity.id
_entity.type
_entity.pdbx_description
1 polymer ?
#
loop_
_entity_poly.entity_id
_entity_poly.type
_entity_poly.pdbx_seq_one_letter_code
_entity_poly.pdbx_strand_id
1 'polypeptide(L)'
;MLKKGNSFSANAHRQNENRKGNRKMSIDLLVKKIKEKGNPSVAGLDPVLSYVPEYLREKAYKEYGKNLKGACEAIWEFNKGLIDSFCDIVPAVKPQSAFYEMYGLNGEEVLHRTIKYAKEKGLYVILDVKRNDIGSTAEAYSKAYLGKVDIDGIEEEPCPVD
;
A
#
# COMPACT_ATOMS: atom_id res chain seq x y z
N MET A 1 29.11 48.38 19.42
CA MET A 1 29.10 47.74 18.10
C MET A 1 29.46 46.27 18.27
N LEU A 2 28.51 45.42 18.53
CA LEU A 2 28.70 43.98 18.82
C LEU A 2 28.08 43.17 17.70
N LYS A 3 28.92 42.45 16.95
CA LYS A 3 28.52 41.49 15.90
C LYS A 3 27.90 40.26 16.56
N LYS A 4 26.59 40.04 16.35
CA LYS A 4 25.98 38.73 16.54
C LYS A 4 26.11 37.94 15.24
N GLY A 5 27.07 37.02 15.20
CA GLY A 5 27.30 36.13 14.08
C GLY A 5 26.59 34.80 14.29
N ASN A 6 25.82 34.40 13.30
CA ASN A 6 25.53 33.08 12.79
C ASN A 6 25.67 31.84 13.72
N SER A 7 24.65 31.56 14.51
CA SER A 7 24.48 30.28 15.17
C SER A 7 23.40 29.39 14.48
N PHE A 8 22.63 29.93 13.52
CA PHE A 8 21.53 29.20 12.85
C PHE A 8 22.00 28.21 11.77
N SER A 9 23.16 28.45 11.13
CA SER A 9 23.66 27.58 10.05
C SER A 9 24.26 26.26 10.56
N ALA A 10 24.91 26.26 11.71
CA ALA A 10 25.59 25.07 12.25
C ALA A 10 24.62 24.01 12.80
N ASN A 11 23.45 24.43 13.33
CA ASN A 11 22.45 23.51 13.83
C ASN A 11 21.67 22.82 12.70
N ALA A 12 21.42 23.49 11.57
CA ALA A 12 20.77 22.90 10.40
C ALA A 12 21.64 21.82 9.74
N HIS A 13 22.95 22.02 9.67
CA HIS A 13 23.89 21.01 9.15
C HIS A 13 24.02 19.79 10.08
N ARG A 14 24.09 19.96 11.39
CA ARG A 14 24.14 18.84 12.35
C ARG A 14 22.85 18.02 12.42
N GLN A 15 21.70 18.66 12.21
CA GLN A 15 20.43 17.92 12.12
C GLN A 15 20.31 17.11 10.81
N ASN A 16 20.96 17.55 9.72
CA ASN A 16 20.96 16.82 8.47
C ASN A 16 21.95 15.64 8.46
N GLU A 17 23.04 15.71 9.20
CA GLU A 17 24.01 14.61 9.33
C GLU A 17 23.50 13.49 10.24
N ASN A 18 22.74 13.79 11.30
CA ASN A 18 22.10 12.77 12.13
C ASN A 18 20.90 12.06 11.46
N ARG A 19 20.38 12.60 10.35
CA ARG A 19 19.35 11.91 9.54
C ARG A 19 19.93 10.88 8.56
N LYS A 20 21.25 10.82 8.37
CA LYS A 20 21.94 9.80 7.54
C LYS A 20 22.19 8.48 8.27
N GLY A 21 21.78 8.33 9.54
CA GLY A 21 21.83 7.08 10.27
C GLY A 21 20.80 6.09 9.71
N ASN A 22 21.25 5.27 8.77
CA ASN A 22 20.70 3.94 8.42
C ASN A 22 19.17 3.85 8.20
N ARG A 23 18.58 4.82 7.48
CA ARG A 23 17.22 4.71 7.02
C ARG A 23 17.22 3.64 5.92
N LYS A 24 16.90 2.40 6.28
CA LYS A 24 16.67 1.33 5.33
C LYS A 24 15.69 1.83 4.30
N MET A 25 16.10 1.91 3.02
CA MET A 25 15.19 2.30 1.96
C MET A 25 14.18 1.18 1.75
N SER A 26 12.98 1.53 1.33
CA SER A 26 11.92 0.57 1.00
C SER A 26 12.41 -0.52 0.05
N ILE A 27 13.21 -0.15 -0.96
CA ILE A 27 13.82 -1.09 -1.91
C ILE A 27 14.76 -2.11 -1.24
N ASP A 28 15.46 -1.75 -0.15
CA ASP A 28 16.32 -2.69 0.58
C ASP A 28 15.51 -3.79 1.25
N LEU A 29 14.29 -3.45 1.70
CA LEU A 29 13.35 -4.43 2.24
C LEU A 29 12.90 -5.42 1.16
N LEU A 30 12.55 -4.91 -0.05
CA LEU A 30 12.18 -5.76 -1.18
C LEU A 30 13.33 -6.69 -1.57
N VAL A 31 14.55 -6.17 -1.71
CA VAL A 31 15.75 -6.98 -2.03
C VAL A 31 16.00 -8.06 -0.96
N LYS A 32 15.81 -7.72 0.31
CA LYS A 32 15.91 -8.69 1.40
C LYS A 32 14.90 -9.84 1.24
N LYS A 33 13.62 -9.49 0.99
CA LYS A 33 12.55 -10.48 0.79
C LYS A 33 12.78 -11.36 -0.44
N ILE A 34 13.30 -10.80 -1.54
CA ILE A 34 13.71 -11.55 -2.74
C ILE A 34 14.77 -12.59 -2.39
N LYS A 35 15.80 -12.21 -1.62
CA LYS A 35 16.85 -13.13 -1.18
C LYS A 35 16.32 -14.22 -0.25
N GLU A 36 15.46 -13.87 0.69
CA GLU A 36 14.85 -14.81 1.64
C GLU A 36 13.96 -15.85 0.94
N LYS A 37 13.22 -15.44 -0.10
CA LYS A 37 12.36 -16.34 -0.87
C LYS A 37 13.10 -17.09 -1.99
N GLY A 38 14.29 -16.63 -2.38
CA GLY A 38 14.99 -17.15 -3.56
C GLY A 38 14.20 -16.92 -4.87
N ASN A 39 13.27 -15.98 -4.88
CA ASN A 39 12.32 -15.77 -5.96
C ASN A 39 12.09 -14.26 -6.17
N PRO A 40 12.35 -13.70 -7.36
CA PRO A 40 12.14 -12.28 -7.65
C PRO A 40 10.72 -11.94 -8.17
N SER A 41 9.82 -12.92 -8.25
CA SER A 41 8.50 -12.71 -8.84
C SER A 41 7.60 -11.83 -7.98
N VAL A 42 6.78 -11.00 -8.63
CA VAL A 42 5.75 -10.18 -7.99
C VAL A 42 4.38 -10.67 -8.46
N ALA A 43 3.49 -11.00 -7.53
CA ALA A 43 2.13 -11.41 -7.88
C ALA A 43 1.23 -10.17 -8.09
N GLY A 44 0.60 -10.07 -9.26
CA GLY A 44 -0.42 -9.05 -9.54
C GLY A 44 -1.73 -9.39 -8.83
N LEU A 45 -2.35 -8.39 -8.22
CA LEU A 45 -3.69 -8.48 -7.63
C LEU A 45 -4.61 -7.48 -8.34
N ASP A 46 -4.96 -7.82 -9.58
CA ASP A 46 -5.77 -7.02 -10.50
C ASP A 46 -7.12 -7.76 -10.72
N PRO A 47 -8.06 -7.71 -9.72
CA PRO A 47 -9.21 -8.60 -9.70
C PRO A 47 -10.22 -8.25 -10.80
N VAL A 48 -10.48 -9.22 -11.67
CA VAL A 48 -11.59 -9.19 -12.62
C VAL A 48 -12.67 -10.12 -12.10
N LEU A 49 -13.88 -9.62 -11.89
CA LEU A 49 -14.96 -10.37 -11.23
C LEU A 49 -15.27 -11.73 -11.93
N SER A 50 -15.13 -11.81 -13.26
CA SER A 50 -15.32 -13.06 -13.99
C SER A 50 -14.25 -14.13 -13.71
N TYR A 51 -13.09 -13.74 -13.18
CA TYR A 51 -12.02 -14.67 -12.77
C TYR A 51 -12.22 -15.19 -11.35
N VAL A 52 -13.06 -14.52 -10.56
CA VAL A 52 -13.41 -14.99 -9.22
C VAL A 52 -14.24 -16.28 -9.36
N PRO A 53 -13.85 -17.39 -8.72
CA PRO A 53 -14.59 -18.64 -8.77
C PRO A 53 -16.07 -18.47 -8.44
N GLU A 54 -16.93 -19.18 -9.18
CA GLU A 54 -18.38 -19.03 -9.06
C GLU A 54 -18.89 -19.27 -7.65
N TYR A 55 -18.38 -20.29 -6.97
CA TYR A 55 -18.78 -20.61 -5.61
C TYR A 55 -18.49 -19.47 -4.60
N LEU A 56 -17.42 -18.68 -4.80
CA LEU A 56 -17.13 -17.49 -3.99
C LEU A 56 -18.11 -16.37 -4.30
N ARG A 57 -18.43 -16.15 -5.57
CA ARG A 57 -19.41 -15.14 -5.99
C ARG A 57 -20.79 -15.47 -5.46
N GLU A 58 -21.24 -16.73 -5.61
CA GLU A 58 -22.55 -17.18 -5.11
C GLU A 58 -22.66 -17.06 -3.59
N LYS A 59 -21.62 -17.46 -2.86
CA LYS A 59 -21.57 -17.30 -1.41
C LYS A 59 -21.72 -15.83 -0.99
N ALA A 60 -20.95 -14.95 -1.61
CA ALA A 60 -21.00 -13.51 -1.31
C ALA A 60 -22.34 -12.89 -1.71
N TYR A 61 -22.91 -13.28 -2.88
CA TYR A 61 -24.20 -12.77 -3.31
C TYR A 61 -25.36 -13.25 -2.44
N LYS A 62 -25.27 -14.44 -1.87
CA LYS A 62 -26.26 -14.93 -0.91
C LYS A 62 -26.27 -14.11 0.38
N GLU A 63 -25.12 -13.66 0.83
CA GLU A 63 -24.96 -12.93 2.09
C GLU A 63 -25.17 -11.41 1.93
N TYR A 64 -24.60 -10.82 0.87
CA TYR A 64 -24.56 -9.36 0.70
C TYR A 64 -25.44 -8.87 -0.46
N GLY A 65 -26.03 -9.77 -1.23
CA GLY A 65 -26.83 -9.46 -2.42
C GLY A 65 -25.97 -9.36 -3.69
N LYS A 66 -26.62 -9.47 -4.85
CA LYS A 66 -25.97 -9.33 -6.18
C LYS A 66 -25.83 -7.84 -6.54
N ASN A 67 -24.91 -7.17 -5.90
CA ASN A 67 -24.65 -5.74 -6.01
C ASN A 67 -23.13 -5.47 -5.85
N LEU A 68 -22.72 -4.19 -5.83
CA LEU A 68 -21.31 -3.80 -5.68
C LEU A 68 -20.67 -4.39 -4.40
N LYS A 69 -21.40 -4.39 -3.28
CA LYS A 69 -20.89 -4.95 -2.04
C LYS A 69 -20.64 -6.45 -2.15
N GLY A 70 -21.61 -7.22 -2.65
CA GLY A 70 -21.44 -8.66 -2.85
C GLY A 70 -20.31 -8.99 -3.82
N ALA A 71 -20.15 -8.23 -4.91
CA ALA A 71 -19.04 -8.38 -5.84
C ALA A 71 -17.69 -8.13 -5.15
N CYS A 72 -17.58 -7.07 -4.35
CA CYS A 72 -16.38 -6.72 -3.61
C CYS A 72 -16.03 -7.74 -2.53
N GLU A 73 -17.00 -8.28 -1.81
CA GLU A 73 -16.74 -9.35 -0.83
C GLU A 73 -16.26 -10.65 -1.51
N ALA A 74 -16.78 -10.97 -2.69
CA ALA A 74 -16.26 -12.09 -3.48
C ALA A 74 -14.80 -11.87 -3.91
N ILE A 75 -14.45 -10.65 -4.35
CA ILE A 75 -13.08 -10.24 -4.68
C ILE A 75 -12.18 -10.32 -3.44
N TRP A 76 -12.65 -9.87 -2.29
CA TRP A 76 -11.91 -9.97 -1.04
C TRP A 76 -11.53 -11.42 -0.69
N GLU A 77 -12.50 -12.32 -0.69
CA GLU A 77 -12.26 -13.73 -0.38
C GLU A 77 -11.30 -14.38 -1.41
N PHE A 78 -11.41 -13.99 -2.66
CA PHE A 78 -10.49 -14.46 -3.72
C PHE A 78 -9.06 -13.97 -3.48
N ASN A 79 -8.87 -12.67 -3.25
CA ASN A 79 -7.55 -12.09 -2.97
C ASN A 79 -6.91 -12.72 -1.73
N LYS A 80 -7.70 -12.92 -0.68
CA LYS A 80 -7.26 -13.58 0.55
C LYS A 80 -6.76 -14.99 0.27
N GLY A 81 -7.53 -15.79 -0.49
CA GLY A 81 -7.12 -17.14 -0.88
C GLY A 81 -5.86 -17.16 -1.75
N LEU A 82 -5.70 -16.22 -2.66
CA LEU A 82 -4.50 -16.05 -3.46
C LEU A 82 -3.28 -15.74 -2.57
N ILE A 83 -3.40 -14.74 -1.69
CA ILE A 83 -2.34 -14.34 -0.76
C ILE A 83 -1.92 -15.54 0.11
N ASP A 84 -2.88 -16.27 0.68
CA ASP A 84 -2.60 -17.46 1.50
C ASP A 84 -1.85 -18.56 0.70
N SER A 85 -2.13 -18.66 -0.61
CA SER A 85 -1.55 -19.69 -1.47
C SER A 85 -0.11 -19.41 -1.89
N PHE A 86 0.34 -18.15 -1.91
CA PHE A 86 1.65 -17.80 -2.44
C PHE A 86 2.52 -16.94 -1.50
N CYS A 87 2.05 -16.57 -0.32
CA CYS A 87 2.81 -15.69 0.59
C CYS A 87 4.14 -16.29 1.04
N ASP A 88 4.31 -17.59 1.00
CA ASP A 88 5.57 -18.28 1.26
C ASP A 88 6.47 -18.42 0.02
N ILE A 89 5.94 -18.19 -1.18
CA ILE A 89 6.62 -18.38 -2.47
C ILE A 89 7.18 -17.07 -3.02
N VAL A 90 6.34 -16.00 -3.08
CA VAL A 90 6.74 -14.71 -3.67
C VAL A 90 7.10 -13.68 -2.60
N PRO A 91 8.02 -12.75 -2.88
CA PRO A 91 8.39 -11.70 -1.93
C PRO A 91 7.40 -10.54 -1.88
N ALA A 92 6.62 -10.31 -2.95
CA ALA A 92 5.82 -9.11 -3.12
C ALA A 92 4.53 -9.33 -3.87
N VAL A 93 3.57 -8.44 -3.64
CA VAL A 93 2.35 -8.29 -4.43
C VAL A 93 2.25 -6.88 -5.00
N LYS A 94 1.53 -6.75 -6.13
CA LYS A 94 1.23 -5.47 -6.78
C LYS A 94 -0.28 -5.37 -7.05
N PRO A 95 -1.07 -4.84 -6.12
CA PRO A 95 -2.44 -4.47 -6.44
C PRO A 95 -2.47 -3.23 -7.34
N GLN A 96 -3.36 -3.26 -8.34
CA GLN A 96 -3.64 -2.14 -9.24
C GLN A 96 -4.95 -1.47 -8.82
N SER A 97 -4.87 -0.23 -8.32
CA SER A 97 -6.01 0.49 -7.72
C SER A 97 -7.23 0.58 -8.63
N ALA A 98 -7.04 0.78 -9.93
CA ALA A 98 -8.14 0.93 -10.89
C ALA A 98 -9.12 -0.23 -10.89
N PHE A 99 -8.66 -1.48 -10.65
CA PHE A 99 -9.52 -2.66 -10.58
C PHE A 99 -10.39 -2.73 -9.32
N TYR A 100 -10.09 -1.90 -8.34
CA TYR A 100 -10.86 -1.74 -7.11
C TYR A 100 -11.71 -0.49 -7.18
N GLU A 101 -11.15 0.64 -7.59
CA GLU A 101 -11.82 1.94 -7.71
C GLU A 101 -13.07 1.88 -8.58
N MET A 102 -13.10 1.03 -9.61
CA MET A 102 -14.27 0.82 -10.46
C MET A 102 -15.52 0.33 -9.70
N TYR A 103 -15.35 -0.18 -8.47
CA TYR A 103 -16.45 -0.59 -7.58
C TYR A 103 -16.79 0.46 -6.52
N GLY A 104 -16.25 1.70 -6.64
CA GLY A 104 -16.46 2.79 -5.69
C GLY A 104 -15.95 2.48 -4.29
N LEU A 105 -16.59 3.02 -3.26
CA LEU A 105 -16.14 2.88 -1.86
C LEU A 105 -15.99 1.42 -1.40
N ASN A 106 -16.84 0.50 -1.88
CA ASN A 106 -16.68 -0.93 -1.55
C ASN A 106 -15.38 -1.50 -2.11
N GLY A 107 -14.96 -1.07 -3.31
CA GLY A 107 -13.71 -1.48 -3.90
C GLY A 107 -12.50 -0.91 -3.17
N GLU A 108 -12.54 0.38 -2.80
CA GLU A 108 -11.50 1.03 -2.01
C GLU A 108 -11.29 0.32 -0.66
N GLU A 109 -12.38 -0.03 0.03
CA GLU A 109 -12.32 -0.81 1.27
C GLU A 109 -11.60 -2.15 1.05
N VAL A 110 -11.95 -2.87 -0.02
CA VAL A 110 -11.32 -4.16 -0.35
C VAL A 110 -9.86 -3.99 -0.72
N LEU A 111 -9.48 -2.93 -1.42
CA LEU A 111 -8.07 -2.60 -1.69
C LEU A 111 -7.29 -2.45 -0.40
N HIS A 112 -7.77 -1.65 0.54
CA HIS A 112 -7.12 -1.44 1.84
C HIS A 112 -7.03 -2.73 2.66
N ARG A 113 -8.10 -3.54 2.71
CA ARG A 113 -8.10 -4.86 3.36
C ARG A 113 -7.07 -5.79 2.74
N THR A 114 -6.97 -5.80 1.41
CA THR A 114 -6.00 -6.61 0.64
C THR A 114 -4.56 -6.22 0.96
N ILE A 115 -4.25 -4.92 0.96
CA ILE A 115 -2.93 -4.38 1.31
C ILE A 115 -2.54 -4.79 2.74
N LYS A 116 -3.43 -4.53 3.70
CA LYS A 116 -3.20 -4.85 5.11
C LYS A 116 -2.92 -6.35 5.30
N TYR A 117 -3.75 -7.20 4.70
CA TYR A 117 -3.61 -8.64 4.79
C TYR A 117 -2.30 -9.15 4.16
N ALA A 118 -1.92 -8.62 3.01
CA ALA A 118 -0.65 -8.95 2.37
C ALA A 118 0.55 -8.60 3.28
N LYS A 119 0.52 -7.45 3.93
CA LYS A 119 1.55 -7.05 4.90
C LYS A 119 1.57 -7.95 6.14
N GLU A 120 0.42 -8.31 6.69
CA GLU A 120 0.30 -9.26 7.81
C GLU A 120 0.88 -10.64 7.46
N LYS A 121 0.78 -11.07 6.20
CA LYS A 121 1.40 -12.29 5.66
C LYS A 121 2.88 -12.12 5.31
N GLY A 122 3.47 -10.96 5.59
CA GLY A 122 4.89 -10.70 5.39
C GLY A 122 5.28 -10.38 3.94
N LEU A 123 4.34 -10.10 3.05
CA LEU A 123 4.63 -9.68 1.68
C LEU A 123 5.02 -8.20 1.63
N TYR A 124 5.87 -7.85 0.68
CA TYR A 124 6.11 -6.45 0.29
C TYR A 124 4.98 -5.98 -0.62
N VAL A 125 4.44 -4.79 -0.41
CA VAL A 125 3.32 -4.27 -1.19
C VAL A 125 3.75 -3.13 -2.10
N ILE A 126 3.61 -3.32 -3.41
CA ILE A 126 3.81 -2.30 -4.45
C ILE A 126 2.43 -1.84 -4.89
N LEU A 127 1.98 -0.67 -4.45
CA LEU A 127 0.68 -0.14 -4.87
C LEU A 127 0.80 0.68 -6.16
N ASP A 128 0.12 0.23 -7.22
CA ASP A 128 0.06 0.93 -8.50
C ASP A 128 -1.19 1.82 -8.58
N VAL A 129 -1.04 3.12 -8.32
CA VAL A 129 -2.17 4.08 -8.21
C VAL A 129 -2.23 5.12 -9.33
N LYS A 130 -1.13 5.40 -10.03
CA LYS A 130 -1.08 6.37 -11.14
C LYS A 130 -1.75 7.73 -10.83
N ARG A 131 -1.32 8.38 -9.76
CA ARG A 131 -1.79 9.71 -9.32
C ARG A 131 -0.75 10.78 -9.65
N ASN A 132 -0.76 11.25 -10.88
CA ASN A 132 0.16 12.30 -11.34
C ASN A 132 -0.50 13.66 -11.19
N ASP A 133 0.19 14.60 -10.53
CA ASP A 133 -0.26 15.99 -10.42
C ASP A 133 0.91 16.90 -10.01
N ILE A 134 0.65 18.21 -9.89
CA ILE A 134 1.62 19.23 -9.50
C ILE A 134 1.18 19.97 -8.22
N GLY A 135 2.12 20.65 -7.56
CA GLY A 135 1.86 21.51 -6.41
C GLY A 135 1.15 20.78 -5.25
N SER A 136 0.17 21.44 -4.66
CA SER A 136 -0.56 20.93 -3.49
C SER A 136 -1.36 19.64 -3.76
N THR A 137 -1.79 19.42 -5.00
CA THR A 137 -2.50 18.19 -5.39
C THR A 137 -1.54 17.00 -5.37
N ALA A 138 -0.33 17.15 -5.90
CA ALA A 138 0.69 16.11 -5.82
C ALA A 138 1.07 15.79 -4.36
N GLU A 139 1.15 16.83 -3.50
CA GLU A 139 1.39 16.65 -2.06
C GLU A 139 0.26 15.85 -1.40
N ALA A 140 -1.01 16.15 -1.72
CA ALA A 140 -2.16 15.42 -1.19
C ALA A 140 -2.14 13.95 -1.60
N TYR A 141 -1.87 13.62 -2.87
CA TYR A 141 -1.71 12.24 -3.33
C TYR A 141 -0.52 11.53 -2.66
N SER A 142 0.60 12.24 -2.46
CA SER A 142 1.75 11.67 -1.77
C SER A 142 1.42 11.30 -0.32
N LYS A 143 0.72 12.16 0.40
CA LYS A 143 0.26 11.85 1.76
C LYS A 143 -0.70 10.66 1.80
N ALA A 144 -1.62 10.59 0.83
CA ALA A 144 -2.64 9.53 0.78
C ALA A 144 -2.03 8.13 0.56
N TYR A 145 -0.97 8.02 -0.24
CA TYR A 145 -0.46 6.71 -0.68
C TYR A 145 0.97 6.39 -0.25
N LEU A 146 1.77 7.37 0.14
CA LEU A 146 3.19 7.18 0.44
C LEU A 146 3.62 7.81 1.77
N GLY A 147 2.73 8.49 2.45
CA GLY A 147 3.05 9.29 3.61
C GLY A 147 2.03 9.20 4.71
N LYS A 148 1.98 10.30 5.47
CA LYS A 148 1.08 10.44 6.60
C LYS A 148 0.31 11.74 6.51
N VAL A 149 -0.86 11.75 7.11
CA VAL A 149 -1.69 12.94 7.31
C VAL A 149 -1.58 13.35 8.77
N ASP A 150 -1.28 14.62 9.00
CA ASP A 150 -1.33 15.22 10.33
C ASP A 150 -2.78 15.62 10.66
N ILE A 151 -3.26 15.13 11.78
CA ILE A 151 -4.57 15.45 12.35
C ILE A 151 -4.32 16.09 13.72
N ASP A 152 -4.16 17.41 13.73
CA ASP A 152 -3.94 18.20 14.95
C ASP A 152 -2.77 17.70 15.83
N GLY A 153 -1.67 17.31 15.17
CA GLY A 153 -0.45 16.79 15.81
C GLY A 153 -0.40 15.27 15.97
N ILE A 154 -1.41 14.56 15.48
CA ILE A 154 -1.41 13.09 15.39
C ILE A 154 -1.18 12.68 13.93
N GLU A 155 -0.10 11.94 13.67
CA GLU A 155 0.19 11.42 12.33
C GLU A 155 -0.49 10.08 12.09
N GLU A 156 -1.35 10.03 11.07
CA GLU A 156 -2.02 8.81 10.61
C GLU A 156 -1.54 8.40 9.20
N GLU A 157 -1.36 7.11 8.99
CA GLU A 157 -0.98 6.53 7.70
C GLU A 157 -2.23 6.02 6.96
N PRO A 158 -2.71 6.73 5.90
CA PRO A 158 -3.95 6.35 5.23
C PRO A 158 -3.85 5.02 4.48
N CYS A 159 -2.70 4.73 3.90
CA CYS A 159 -2.47 3.53 3.11
C CYS A 159 -1.14 2.86 3.53
N PRO A 160 -1.15 1.70 4.20
CA PRO A 160 0.04 1.07 4.75
C PRO A 160 0.80 0.26 3.68
N VAL A 161 1.40 0.94 2.73
CA VAL A 161 2.29 0.35 1.69
C VAL A 161 3.76 0.37 2.09
N ASP A 162 4.63 -0.28 1.32
CA ASP A 162 6.07 -0.31 1.56
C ASP A 162 6.86 0.71 0.75
#